data_2904ea5f6c255752a99d0e63e96df1cf
#
_entry.id   2904ea5f6c255752a99d0e63e96df1cf
#
_cell.length_a   1.000
_cell.length_b   1.000
_cell.length_c   1.000
_cell.angle_alpha   90.00
_cell.angle_beta   90.00
_cell.angle_gamma   90.00
#
_symmetry.space_group_name_H-M   'P 1'
#
loop_
_entity.id
_entity.type
_entity.pdbx_description
1 polymer ?
#
loop_
_entity_poly.entity_id
_entity_poly.type
_entity_poly.pdbx_seq_one_letter_code
_entity_poly.pdbx_strand_id
1 'polypeptide(L)'
;GSEMCIRDSHMHLRVIEETGFFTADEMLYPSNYQYLVDLLSYVAVGARSVENQEHRLVSSGISVPVGMKNPTAGSTTVMLNSIYAAQAHQSFIFRNWEVECDGNPLAHAVMRGYIGLDGRTYPNYHYEHLERLAERYTEHAGYANPAAVIDCNHDNSGKRPLEQYRICKEVLDSCRRNESISKLVKGFMIESYLEDGNQPVDGGVFGKSITDPCLGWEKTDYLIHEIAERI
;
A
#
# COMPACT_ATOMS: atom_id res chain seq x y z
N GLY A 1 -0.16 -21.01 17.08
CA GLY A 1 0.41 -19.79 16.49
C GLY A 1 1.58 -19.27 17.32
N SER A 2 2.47 -18.50 16.72
CA SER A 2 3.52 -17.83 17.48
C SER A 2 2.92 -16.75 18.37
N GLU A 3 3.60 -16.40 19.47
CA GLU A 3 3.20 -15.30 20.36
C GLU A 3 3.03 -13.96 19.59
N MET A 4 3.81 -13.74 18.57
CA MET A 4 3.74 -12.58 17.70
C MET A 4 2.39 -12.52 16.96
N CYS A 5 1.95 -13.60 16.34
CA CYS A 5 0.65 -13.64 15.64
C CYS A 5 -0.53 -13.40 16.60
N ILE A 6 -0.44 -13.88 17.85
CA ILE A 6 -1.46 -13.63 18.89
C ILE A 6 -1.51 -12.13 19.25
N ARG A 7 -0.37 -11.48 19.41
CA ARG A 7 -0.30 -10.03 19.69
C ARG A 7 -0.87 -9.21 18.55
N ASP A 8 -0.54 -9.55 17.31
CA ASP A 8 -1.02 -8.86 16.12
C ASP A 8 -2.56 -8.98 16.02
N SER A 9 -3.10 -10.19 16.17
CA SER A 9 -4.54 -10.41 16.17
C SER A 9 -5.26 -9.62 17.27
N HIS A 10 -4.70 -9.59 18.49
CA HIS A 10 -5.27 -8.80 19.59
C HIS A 10 -5.24 -7.30 19.32
N MET A 11 -4.16 -6.79 18.71
CA MET A 11 -4.06 -5.37 18.36
C MET A 11 -5.13 -4.99 17.33
N HIS A 12 -5.27 -5.75 16.26
CA HIS A 12 -6.30 -5.52 15.24
C HIS A 12 -7.71 -5.56 15.83
N LEU A 13 -8.00 -6.60 16.64
CA LEU A 13 -9.30 -6.74 17.28
C LEU A 13 -9.63 -5.55 18.18
N ARG A 14 -8.68 -5.10 19.00
CA ARG A 14 -8.88 -3.92 19.85
C ARG A 14 -9.13 -2.65 19.06
N VAL A 15 -8.39 -2.44 17.97
CA VAL A 15 -8.62 -1.26 17.10
C VAL A 15 -10.05 -1.28 16.55
N ILE A 16 -10.51 -2.43 16.05
CA ILE A 16 -11.86 -2.57 15.51
C ILE A 16 -12.92 -2.35 16.58
N GLU A 17 -12.79 -3.00 17.74
CA GLU A 17 -13.79 -2.95 18.82
C GLU A 17 -13.85 -1.58 19.52
N GLU A 18 -12.68 -0.97 19.78
CA GLU A 18 -12.60 0.28 20.56
C GLU A 18 -12.84 1.52 19.70
N THR A 19 -12.53 1.49 18.39
CA THR A 19 -12.57 2.67 17.54
C THR A 19 -13.53 2.57 16.35
N GLY A 20 -13.89 1.35 15.94
CA GLY A 20 -14.66 1.10 14.72
C GLY A 20 -13.86 1.32 13.42
N PHE A 21 -12.54 1.58 13.50
CA PHE A 21 -11.71 1.73 12.31
C PHE A 21 -11.38 0.37 11.69
N PHE A 22 -11.22 0.41 10.38
CA PHE A 22 -10.71 -0.72 9.61
C PHE A 22 -9.21 -0.90 9.83
N THR A 23 -8.76 -2.15 9.75
CA THR A 23 -7.35 -2.48 9.92
C THR A 23 -6.74 -3.01 8.63
N ALA A 24 -5.44 -2.79 8.46
CA ALA A 24 -4.66 -3.23 7.32
C ALA A 24 -3.34 -3.85 7.78
N ASP A 25 -2.75 -4.71 6.95
CA ASP A 25 -1.43 -5.30 7.19
C ASP A 25 -0.60 -5.33 5.90
N GLU A 26 0.72 -5.18 6.03
CA GLU A 26 1.65 -5.52 4.95
C GLU A 26 2.00 -7.01 5.06
N MET A 27 1.58 -7.79 4.08
CA MET A 27 1.84 -9.24 4.02
C MET A 27 3.32 -9.52 3.77
N LEU A 28 4.13 -9.47 4.83
CA LEU A 28 5.56 -9.80 4.76
C LEU A 28 5.78 -11.30 4.54
N TYR A 29 4.96 -12.11 5.21
CA TYR A 29 4.98 -13.56 5.11
C TYR A 29 3.57 -14.07 4.78
N PRO A 30 3.32 -14.58 3.55
CA PRO A 30 1.99 -15.08 3.16
C PRO A 30 1.41 -16.10 4.13
N SER A 31 2.27 -16.93 4.74
CA SER A 31 1.87 -17.93 5.74
C SER A 31 1.20 -17.33 6.99
N ASN A 32 1.46 -16.06 7.32
CA ASN A 32 0.89 -15.42 8.52
C ASN A 32 -0.50 -14.84 8.27
N TYR A 33 -0.89 -14.59 7.03
CA TYR A 33 -2.17 -13.99 6.66
C TYR A 33 -3.36 -14.75 7.29
N GLN A 34 -3.31 -16.07 7.37
CA GLN A 34 -4.37 -16.89 7.97
C GLN A 34 -4.77 -16.51 9.40
N TYR A 35 -3.87 -15.88 10.16
CA TYR A 35 -4.13 -15.49 11.56
C TYR A 35 -4.84 -14.13 11.69
N LEU A 36 -4.96 -13.41 10.55
CA LEU A 36 -5.51 -12.06 10.48
C LEU A 36 -6.65 -11.95 9.46
N VAL A 37 -6.98 -13.01 8.74
CA VAL A 37 -7.88 -13.02 7.58
C VAL A 37 -9.26 -12.43 7.85
N ASP A 38 -9.79 -12.63 9.05
CA ASP A 38 -11.11 -12.17 9.50
C ASP A 38 -11.09 -10.78 10.16
N LEU A 39 -9.90 -10.20 10.33
CA LEU A 39 -9.72 -8.88 10.96
C LEU A 39 -9.32 -7.80 9.97
N LEU A 40 -8.71 -8.17 8.83
CA LEU A 40 -8.18 -7.22 7.88
C LEU A 40 -9.24 -6.77 6.87
N SER A 41 -9.26 -5.48 6.59
CA SER A 41 -10.04 -4.87 5.50
C SER A 41 -9.17 -4.48 4.29
N TYR A 42 -7.86 -4.57 4.42
CA TYR A 42 -6.90 -4.25 3.39
C TYR A 42 -5.58 -4.99 3.61
N VAL A 43 -4.94 -5.41 2.53
CA VAL A 43 -3.61 -6.02 2.56
C VAL A 43 -2.68 -5.29 1.58
N ALA A 44 -1.45 -5.01 1.98
CA ALA A 44 -0.42 -4.50 1.08
C ALA A 44 0.63 -5.57 0.79
N VAL A 45 1.11 -5.65 -0.44
CA VAL A 45 2.29 -6.39 -0.83
C VAL A 45 3.43 -5.40 -1.03
N GLY A 46 4.47 -5.52 -0.23
CA GLY A 46 5.59 -4.60 -0.20
C GLY A 46 6.45 -4.62 -1.47
N ALA A 47 7.24 -3.56 -1.66
CA ALA A 47 8.10 -3.38 -2.83
C ALA A 47 9.17 -4.48 -3.00
N ARG A 48 9.58 -5.12 -1.91
CA ARG A 48 10.54 -6.25 -1.92
C ARG A 48 9.87 -7.60 -2.18
N SER A 49 8.55 -7.68 -2.02
CA SER A 49 7.76 -8.91 -2.09
C SER A 49 6.93 -9.03 -3.38
N VAL A 50 6.69 -7.93 -4.08
CA VAL A 50 5.78 -7.88 -5.24
C VAL A 50 6.23 -8.76 -6.42
N GLU A 51 7.51 -9.11 -6.51
CA GLU A 51 8.06 -10.02 -7.51
C GLU A 51 7.96 -11.50 -7.09
N ASN A 52 7.67 -11.77 -5.82
CA ASN A 52 7.60 -13.13 -5.29
C ASN A 52 6.31 -13.82 -5.74
N GLN A 53 6.45 -15.04 -6.29
CA GLN A 53 5.33 -15.79 -6.83
C GLN A 53 4.31 -16.18 -5.76
N GLU A 54 4.74 -16.56 -4.57
CA GLU A 54 3.84 -16.95 -3.48
C GLU A 54 2.95 -15.78 -3.04
N HIS A 55 3.51 -14.56 -2.95
CA HIS A 55 2.71 -13.36 -2.64
C HIS A 55 1.64 -13.10 -3.69
N ARG A 56 1.96 -13.27 -4.99
CA ARG A 56 0.99 -13.10 -6.09
C ARG A 56 -0.12 -14.14 -6.03
N LEU A 57 0.25 -15.40 -5.81
CA LEU A 57 -0.71 -16.52 -5.72
C LEU A 57 -1.62 -16.34 -4.50
N VAL A 58 -1.08 -16.09 -3.31
CA VAL A 58 -1.89 -15.89 -2.11
C VAL A 58 -2.79 -14.67 -2.27
N SER A 59 -2.31 -13.57 -2.88
CA SER A 59 -3.12 -12.38 -3.14
C SER A 59 -4.34 -12.66 -4.02
N SER A 60 -4.28 -13.65 -4.91
CA SER A 60 -5.43 -14.03 -5.76
C SER A 60 -6.58 -14.69 -4.97
N GLY A 61 -6.26 -15.28 -3.83
CA GLY A 61 -7.24 -15.91 -2.93
C GLY A 61 -7.71 -15.02 -1.76
N ILE A 62 -7.21 -13.79 -1.64
CA ILE A 62 -7.60 -12.85 -0.59
C ILE A 62 -8.93 -12.18 -0.96
N SER A 63 -9.87 -12.12 -0.01
CA SER A 63 -11.22 -11.58 -0.23
C SER A 63 -11.34 -10.06 -0.04
N VAL A 64 -10.30 -9.40 0.45
CA VAL A 64 -10.23 -7.95 0.65
C VAL A 64 -9.32 -7.29 -0.39
N PRO A 65 -9.38 -5.95 -0.58
CA PRO A 65 -8.48 -5.25 -1.48
C PRO A 65 -7.00 -5.52 -1.17
N VAL A 66 -6.20 -5.77 -2.21
CA VAL A 66 -4.76 -5.98 -2.11
C VAL A 66 -4.01 -4.94 -2.91
N GLY A 67 -3.22 -4.13 -2.22
CA GLY A 67 -2.36 -3.12 -2.85
C GLY A 67 -0.98 -3.70 -3.20
N MET A 68 -0.64 -3.71 -4.49
CA MET A 68 0.66 -4.12 -5.00
C MET A 68 1.58 -2.90 -5.12
N LYS A 69 2.57 -2.77 -4.23
CA LYS A 69 3.58 -1.69 -4.35
C LYS A 69 4.45 -1.92 -5.57
N ASN A 70 4.80 -0.85 -6.31
CA ASN A 70 5.84 -0.99 -7.31
C ASN A 70 7.17 -1.41 -6.63
N PRO A 71 8.00 -2.26 -7.30
CA PRO A 71 9.27 -2.68 -6.73
C PRO A 71 10.21 -1.49 -6.48
N THR A 72 11.20 -1.68 -5.63
CA THR A 72 12.17 -0.63 -5.27
C THR A 72 12.88 -0.02 -6.46
N ALA A 73 13.09 -0.80 -7.53
CA ALA A 73 13.65 -0.32 -8.80
C ALA A 73 12.65 0.41 -9.73
N GLY A 74 11.38 0.57 -9.31
CA GLY A 74 10.41 1.43 -9.98
C GLY A 74 9.65 0.83 -11.16
N SER A 75 9.79 -0.46 -11.46
CA SER A 75 9.11 -1.06 -12.61
C SER A 75 7.58 -1.12 -12.44
N THR A 76 6.87 -0.22 -13.10
CA THR A 76 5.40 -0.29 -13.18
C THR A 76 4.92 -1.52 -13.95
N THR A 77 5.71 -2.06 -14.87
CA THR A 77 5.40 -3.32 -15.57
C THR A 77 5.35 -4.50 -14.61
N VAL A 78 6.31 -4.62 -13.71
CA VAL A 78 6.33 -5.67 -12.70
C VAL A 78 5.12 -5.54 -11.77
N MET A 79 4.81 -4.34 -11.32
CA MET A 79 3.64 -4.07 -10.50
C MET A 79 2.34 -4.48 -11.20
N LEU A 80 2.15 -4.04 -12.44
CA LEU A 80 0.96 -4.37 -13.23
C LEU A 80 0.84 -5.88 -13.50
N ASN A 81 1.94 -6.56 -13.82
CA ASN A 81 1.95 -8.02 -13.95
C ASN A 81 1.57 -8.72 -12.65
N SER A 82 1.95 -8.17 -11.49
CA SER A 82 1.59 -8.71 -10.18
C SER A 82 0.09 -8.54 -9.90
N ILE A 83 -0.47 -7.39 -10.27
CA ILE A 83 -1.91 -7.12 -10.19
C ILE A 83 -2.67 -8.10 -11.10
N TYR A 84 -2.24 -8.24 -12.35
CA TYR A 84 -2.85 -9.17 -13.30
C TYR A 84 -2.85 -10.61 -12.77
N ALA A 85 -1.71 -11.07 -12.25
CA ALA A 85 -1.58 -12.40 -11.66
C ALA A 85 -2.50 -12.60 -10.44
N ALA A 86 -2.65 -11.57 -9.60
CA ALA A 86 -3.55 -11.60 -8.46
C ALA A 86 -5.03 -11.54 -8.85
N GLN A 87 -5.36 -10.92 -9.98
CA GLN A 87 -6.74 -10.86 -10.50
C GLN A 87 -7.14 -12.11 -11.31
N ALA A 88 -6.16 -12.92 -11.73
CA ALA A 88 -6.42 -14.10 -12.51
C ALA A 88 -6.83 -15.31 -11.65
N HIS A 89 -7.61 -16.22 -12.26
CA HIS A 89 -7.84 -17.53 -11.68
C HIS A 89 -6.50 -18.27 -11.46
N GLN A 90 -6.32 -18.85 -10.28
CA GLN A 90 -5.09 -19.55 -9.88
C GLN A 90 -5.41 -20.89 -9.21
N SER A 91 -4.57 -21.89 -9.47
CA SER A 91 -4.53 -23.14 -8.74
C SER A 91 -3.12 -23.35 -8.21
N PHE A 92 -2.94 -23.53 -6.91
CA PHE A 92 -1.62 -23.64 -6.28
C PHE A 92 -1.67 -24.42 -4.97
N ILE A 93 -0.50 -24.91 -4.55
CA ILE A 93 -0.37 -25.56 -3.23
C ILE A 93 -0.05 -24.51 -2.18
N PHE A 94 -0.93 -24.40 -1.20
CA PHE A 94 -0.72 -23.56 -0.02
C PHE A 94 -0.92 -24.41 1.24
N ARG A 95 0.13 -24.54 2.06
CA ARG A 95 0.08 -25.31 3.33
C ARG A 95 -0.39 -26.76 3.15
N ASN A 96 0.07 -27.43 2.15
CA ASN A 96 -0.30 -28.81 1.77
C ASN A 96 -1.78 -28.97 1.31
N TRP A 97 -2.48 -27.87 1.06
CA TRP A 97 -3.77 -27.86 0.40
C TRP A 97 -3.61 -27.43 -1.05
N GLU A 98 -4.29 -28.11 -1.94
CA GLU A 98 -4.54 -27.57 -3.27
C GLU A 98 -5.64 -26.52 -3.16
N VAL A 99 -5.28 -25.28 -3.51
CA VAL A 99 -6.17 -24.12 -3.45
C VAL A 99 -6.50 -23.70 -4.86
N GLU A 100 -7.76 -23.54 -5.13
CA GLU A 100 -8.31 -22.97 -6.36
C GLU A 100 -9.04 -21.68 -6.03
N CYS A 101 -8.76 -20.59 -6.75
CA CYS A 101 -9.37 -19.29 -6.51
C CYS A 101 -9.65 -18.57 -7.84
N ASP A 102 -10.74 -17.80 -7.87
CA ASP A 102 -11.20 -17.07 -9.06
C ASP A 102 -10.40 -15.78 -9.34
N GLY A 103 -9.45 -15.45 -8.49
CA GLY A 103 -8.71 -14.21 -8.53
C GLY A 103 -9.35 -13.11 -7.68
N ASN A 104 -8.53 -12.12 -7.34
CA ASN A 104 -8.96 -10.97 -6.54
C ASN A 104 -9.15 -9.73 -7.44
N PRO A 105 -10.38 -9.39 -7.84
CA PRO A 105 -10.65 -8.25 -8.73
C PRO A 105 -10.33 -6.91 -8.09
N LEU A 106 -10.08 -6.84 -6.78
CA LEU A 106 -9.74 -5.63 -6.03
C LEU A 106 -8.23 -5.45 -5.86
N ALA A 107 -7.40 -6.33 -6.44
CA ALA A 107 -5.94 -6.11 -6.50
C ALA A 107 -5.63 -4.86 -7.33
N HIS A 108 -4.80 -3.96 -6.80
CA HIS A 108 -4.57 -2.64 -7.39
C HIS A 108 -3.15 -2.12 -7.13
N ALA A 109 -2.80 -1.00 -7.77
CA ALA A 109 -1.48 -0.39 -7.69
C ALA A 109 -1.28 0.41 -6.40
N VAL A 110 -0.05 0.36 -5.85
CA VAL A 110 0.42 1.32 -4.84
C VAL A 110 1.71 1.97 -5.36
N MET A 111 1.65 3.28 -5.62
CA MET A 111 2.75 4.07 -6.14
C MET A 111 3.57 4.63 -4.99
N ARG A 112 4.82 4.13 -4.80
CA ARG A 112 5.67 4.46 -3.63
C ARG A 112 6.96 5.21 -3.96
N GLY A 113 7.16 5.60 -5.23
CA GLY A 113 8.45 6.07 -5.71
C GLY A 113 9.43 4.92 -5.93
N TYR A 114 10.68 5.23 -6.27
CA TYR A 114 11.69 4.22 -6.56
C TYR A 114 13.11 4.74 -6.35
N ILE A 115 14.07 3.82 -6.33
CA ILE A 115 15.51 4.13 -6.32
C ILE A 115 16.04 3.89 -7.73
N GLY A 116 16.60 4.93 -8.33
CA GLY A 116 17.24 4.84 -9.64
C GLY A 116 18.58 4.09 -9.61
N LEU A 117 19.11 3.77 -10.78
CA LEU A 117 20.41 3.12 -10.92
C LEU A 117 21.57 3.94 -10.35
N ASP A 118 21.39 5.23 -10.20
CA ASP A 118 22.33 6.17 -9.58
C ASP A 118 22.22 6.20 -8.04
N GLY A 119 21.36 5.36 -7.45
CA GLY A 119 21.11 5.26 -6.01
C GLY A 119 20.27 6.41 -5.42
N ARG A 120 19.71 7.29 -6.27
CA ARG A 120 18.84 8.39 -5.82
C ARG A 120 17.38 7.94 -5.80
N THR A 121 16.61 8.60 -4.95
CA THR A 121 15.15 8.42 -4.89
C THR A 121 14.45 9.27 -5.95
N TYR A 122 13.45 8.69 -6.58
CA TYR A 122 12.62 9.33 -7.60
C TYR A 122 11.14 9.14 -7.27
N PRO A 123 10.35 10.22 -7.29
CA PRO A 123 8.91 10.12 -7.11
C PRO A 123 8.22 9.54 -8.34
N ASN A 124 7.03 8.96 -8.13
CA ASN A 124 6.18 8.47 -9.22
C ASN A 124 4.70 8.84 -9.05
N TYR A 125 4.40 9.92 -8.32
CA TYR A 125 3.04 10.44 -8.06
C TYR A 125 2.68 11.70 -8.86
N HIS A 126 3.63 12.30 -9.63
CA HIS A 126 3.34 13.49 -10.43
C HIS A 126 2.30 13.19 -11.51
N TYR A 127 1.66 14.25 -12.02
CA TYR A 127 0.59 14.19 -13.01
C TYR A 127 0.90 13.19 -14.16
N GLU A 128 2.07 13.30 -14.77
CA GLU A 128 2.46 12.48 -15.92
C GLU A 128 2.64 10.98 -15.56
N HIS A 129 3.02 10.70 -14.31
CA HIS A 129 3.12 9.31 -13.86
C HIS A 129 1.74 8.68 -13.68
N LEU A 130 0.79 9.44 -13.11
CA LEU A 130 -0.57 8.98 -12.86
C LEU A 130 -1.35 8.84 -14.18
N GLU A 131 -1.20 9.81 -15.08
CA GLU A 131 -1.78 9.75 -16.43
C GLU A 131 -1.29 8.51 -17.18
N ARG A 132 0.03 8.30 -17.22
CA ARG A 132 0.62 7.11 -17.86
C ARG A 132 0.18 5.80 -17.21
N LEU A 133 -0.01 5.78 -15.89
CA LEU A 133 -0.55 4.58 -15.22
C LEU A 133 -2.01 4.32 -15.62
N ALA A 134 -2.84 5.36 -15.72
CA ALA A 134 -4.22 5.25 -16.17
C ALA A 134 -4.29 4.71 -17.61
N GLU A 135 -3.44 5.22 -18.51
CA GLU A 135 -3.32 4.74 -19.89
C GLU A 135 -2.95 3.24 -19.91
N ARG A 136 -1.93 2.85 -19.16
CA ARG A 136 -1.48 1.45 -19.11
C ARG A 136 -2.52 0.47 -18.59
N TYR A 137 -3.39 0.89 -17.67
CA TYR A 137 -4.52 0.06 -17.25
C TYR A 137 -5.55 -0.14 -18.36
N THR A 138 -5.69 0.83 -19.27
CA THR A 138 -6.65 0.76 -20.39
C THR A 138 -6.09 0.03 -21.61
N GLU A 139 -4.77 0.05 -21.81
CA GLU A 139 -4.11 -0.65 -22.94
C GLU A 139 -4.28 -2.18 -22.90
N HIS A 140 -4.49 -2.73 -21.72
CA HIS A 140 -4.67 -4.16 -21.51
C HIS A 140 -6.09 -4.45 -20.99
N ALA A 141 -6.92 -5.06 -21.84
CA ALA A 141 -8.32 -5.39 -21.54
C ALA A 141 -8.56 -6.40 -20.40
N GLY A 142 -7.52 -6.75 -19.64
CA GLY A 142 -7.56 -7.82 -18.62
C GLY A 142 -7.60 -7.36 -17.17
N TYR A 143 -7.51 -6.06 -16.89
CA TYR A 143 -7.57 -5.57 -15.51
C TYR A 143 -9.00 -5.29 -15.08
N ALA A 144 -9.42 -5.90 -13.97
CA ALA A 144 -10.63 -5.51 -13.27
C ALA A 144 -10.34 -4.31 -12.36
N ASN A 145 -11.29 -3.37 -12.26
CA ASN A 145 -11.25 -2.26 -11.29
C ASN A 145 -9.93 -1.48 -11.24
N PRO A 146 -9.49 -0.80 -12.31
CA PRO A 146 -8.30 0.02 -12.30
C PRO A 146 -8.29 0.99 -11.12
N ALA A 147 -7.29 0.88 -10.26
CA ALA A 147 -7.16 1.70 -9.07
C ALA A 147 -5.69 1.89 -8.66
N ALA A 148 -5.41 3.02 -8.03
CA ALA A 148 -4.11 3.31 -7.44
C ALA A 148 -4.26 3.98 -6.07
N VAL A 149 -3.44 3.56 -5.12
CA VAL A 149 -3.19 4.26 -3.85
C VAL A 149 -1.81 4.91 -3.96
N ILE A 150 -1.70 6.14 -3.48
CA ILE A 150 -0.43 6.87 -3.49
C ILE A 150 0.20 6.80 -2.11
N ASP A 151 1.33 6.12 -2.03
CA ASP A 151 2.17 6.11 -0.85
C ASP A 151 2.95 7.43 -0.79
N CYS A 152 2.59 8.27 0.15
CA CYS A 152 3.11 9.62 0.25
C CYS A 152 4.46 9.72 0.97
N ASN A 153 4.96 8.63 1.53
CA ASN A 153 6.29 8.57 2.13
C ASN A 153 7.31 7.85 1.23
N HIS A 154 8.07 6.92 1.76
CA HIS A 154 9.11 6.14 1.07
C HIS A 154 9.92 6.99 0.06
N ASP A 155 10.08 6.51 -1.16
CA ASP A 155 10.88 7.24 -2.17
C ASP A 155 10.11 8.41 -2.80
N ASN A 156 8.79 8.45 -2.69
CA ASN A 156 7.98 9.59 -3.12
C ASN A 156 8.30 10.87 -2.34
N SER A 157 8.59 10.76 -1.04
CA SER A 157 9.01 11.88 -0.20
C SER A 157 10.54 11.97 -0.06
N GLY A 158 11.29 10.99 -0.55
CA GLY A 158 12.70 10.81 -0.21
C GLY A 158 12.90 10.59 1.29
N LYS A 159 11.95 9.91 1.94
CA LYS A 159 11.90 9.65 3.39
C LYS A 159 11.86 10.92 4.25
N ARG A 160 11.28 11.99 3.73
CA ARG A 160 11.04 13.24 4.44
C ARG A 160 9.56 13.33 4.81
N PRO A 161 9.16 13.03 6.04
CA PRO A 161 7.76 12.84 6.41
C PRO A 161 6.90 14.09 6.21
N LEU A 162 7.44 15.28 6.34
CA LEU A 162 6.73 16.54 6.12
C LEU A 162 6.33 16.77 4.66
N GLU A 163 6.98 16.12 3.70
CA GLU A 163 6.62 16.18 2.28
C GLU A 163 5.29 15.48 1.98
N GLN A 164 4.84 14.55 2.82
CA GLN A 164 3.59 13.82 2.62
C GLN A 164 2.40 14.78 2.43
N TYR A 165 2.39 15.89 3.15
CA TYR A 165 1.37 16.93 3.00
C TYR A 165 1.34 17.53 1.58
N ARG A 166 2.50 17.93 1.08
CA ARG A 166 2.63 18.51 -0.27
C ARG A 166 2.23 17.50 -1.35
N ILE A 167 2.64 16.24 -1.17
CA ILE A 167 2.34 15.15 -2.11
C ILE A 167 0.84 14.92 -2.23
N CYS A 168 0.12 14.81 -1.09
CA CYS A 168 -1.34 14.68 -1.11
C CYS A 168 -2.02 15.83 -1.87
N LYS A 169 -1.59 17.07 -1.64
CA LYS A 169 -2.13 18.24 -2.35
C LYS A 169 -1.91 18.17 -3.85
N GLU A 170 -0.71 17.85 -4.29
CA GLU A 170 -0.36 17.76 -5.71
C GLU A 170 -1.18 16.67 -6.41
N VAL A 171 -1.36 15.52 -5.77
CA VAL A 171 -2.18 14.43 -6.32
C VAL A 171 -3.66 14.84 -6.41
N LEU A 172 -4.22 15.49 -5.39
CA LEU A 172 -5.59 16.00 -5.43
C LEU A 172 -5.78 17.05 -6.53
N ASP A 173 -4.80 17.94 -6.73
CA ASP A 173 -4.83 18.91 -7.81
C ASP A 173 -4.75 18.22 -9.19
N SER A 174 -4.00 17.13 -9.32
CA SER A 174 -3.98 16.30 -10.53
C SER A 174 -5.32 15.62 -10.79
N CYS A 175 -5.98 15.09 -9.77
CA CYS A 175 -7.33 14.51 -9.87
C CYS A 175 -8.38 15.53 -10.35
N ARG A 176 -8.29 16.78 -9.88
CA ARG A 176 -9.21 17.85 -10.32
C ARG A 176 -9.04 18.24 -11.78
N ARG A 177 -7.85 18.08 -12.34
CA ARG A 177 -7.50 18.47 -13.71
C ARG A 177 -7.73 17.38 -14.74
N ASN A 178 -7.75 16.10 -14.32
CA ASN A 178 -7.84 14.98 -15.23
C ASN A 178 -8.77 13.91 -14.66
N GLU A 179 -9.87 13.67 -15.39
CA GLU A 179 -10.90 12.70 -14.99
C GLU A 179 -10.36 11.26 -14.93
N SER A 180 -9.43 10.88 -15.81
CA SER A 180 -8.82 9.55 -15.80
C SER A 180 -7.98 9.34 -14.53
N ILE A 181 -7.24 10.37 -14.09
CA ILE A 181 -6.48 10.34 -12.83
C ILE A 181 -7.46 10.29 -11.65
N SER A 182 -8.53 11.09 -11.68
CA SER A 182 -9.57 11.09 -10.63
C SER A 182 -10.24 9.73 -10.48
N LYS A 183 -10.50 9.05 -11.60
CA LYS A 183 -11.07 7.69 -11.58
C LYS A 183 -10.06 6.64 -11.10
N LEU A 184 -8.77 6.86 -11.34
CA LEU A 184 -7.70 5.93 -10.98
C LEU A 184 -7.35 6.01 -9.49
N VAL A 185 -7.10 7.22 -8.96
CA VAL A 185 -6.63 7.42 -7.59
C VAL A 185 -7.78 7.21 -6.61
N LYS A 186 -7.61 6.25 -5.69
CA LYS A 186 -8.62 5.87 -4.69
C LYS A 186 -8.27 6.29 -3.27
N GLY A 187 -7.02 6.68 -3.02
CA GLY A 187 -6.61 7.10 -1.69
C GLY A 187 -5.12 7.30 -1.54
N PHE A 188 -4.74 7.56 -0.32
CA PHE A 188 -3.36 7.80 0.11
C PHE A 188 -2.93 6.76 1.13
N MET A 189 -1.64 6.45 1.13
CA MET A 189 -0.97 5.74 2.20
C MET A 189 -0.03 6.72 2.88
N ILE A 190 -0.28 7.00 4.15
CA ILE A 190 0.43 8.00 4.96
C ILE A 190 1.17 7.29 6.07
N GLU A 191 2.46 7.51 6.20
CA GLU A 191 3.23 7.02 7.34
C GLU A 191 3.14 7.99 8.50
N SER A 192 2.47 7.56 9.55
CA SER A 192 2.15 8.32 10.75
C SER A 192 2.43 7.54 12.01
N TYR A 193 2.84 8.23 13.06
CA TYR A 193 2.95 7.68 14.41
C TYR A 193 2.59 8.77 15.44
N LEU A 194 2.90 8.56 16.72
CA LEU A 194 2.56 9.58 17.74
C LEU A 194 3.49 10.79 17.64
N GLU A 195 4.80 10.55 17.45
CA GLU A 195 5.84 11.56 17.39
C GLU A 195 6.46 11.69 16.00
N ASP A 196 6.89 12.89 15.62
CA ASP A 196 7.55 13.15 14.34
C ASP A 196 8.90 12.44 14.19
N GLY A 197 9.18 12.00 12.97
CA GLY A 197 10.47 11.48 12.54
C GLY A 197 10.70 10.04 12.97
N ASN A 198 11.96 9.70 13.21
CA ASN A 198 12.36 8.38 13.68
C ASN A 198 13.51 8.46 14.70
N GLN A 199 13.83 7.33 15.29
CA GLN A 199 14.90 7.15 16.27
C GLN A 199 15.58 5.79 16.08
N PRO A 200 16.79 5.58 16.60
CA PRO A 200 17.37 4.24 16.72
C PRO A 200 16.49 3.32 17.58
N VAL A 201 16.70 2.00 17.45
CA VAL A 201 15.92 0.99 18.20
C VAL A 201 16.00 1.19 19.72
N ASP A 202 17.14 1.71 20.21
CA ASP A 202 17.42 2.02 21.61
C ASP A 202 17.15 3.49 22.00
N GLY A 203 16.48 4.26 21.13
CA GLY A 203 16.26 5.71 21.32
C GLY A 203 15.37 6.09 22.48
N GLY A 204 14.50 5.19 22.96
CA GLY A 204 13.72 5.34 24.19
C GLY A 204 12.55 6.34 24.18
N VAL A 205 12.29 7.02 23.08
CA VAL A 205 11.13 7.94 22.97
C VAL A 205 9.88 7.15 22.61
N PHE A 206 8.92 7.11 23.55
CA PHE A 206 7.64 6.44 23.30
C PHE A 206 6.89 7.09 22.14
N GLY A 207 6.31 6.26 21.26
CA GLY A 207 5.52 6.75 20.13
C GLY A 207 6.33 7.32 18.96
N LYS A 208 7.65 7.17 18.94
CA LYS A 208 8.51 7.56 17.83
C LYS A 208 8.95 6.35 17.02
N SER A 209 8.85 6.41 15.70
CA SER A 209 9.21 5.32 14.81
C SER A 209 10.66 4.87 15.00
N ILE A 210 10.91 3.56 14.92
CA ILE A 210 12.25 2.96 14.90
C ILE A 210 12.66 2.48 13.49
N THR A 211 11.86 2.78 12.50
CA THR A 211 12.07 2.45 11.08
C THR A 211 12.05 3.72 10.23
N ASP A 212 11.16 3.83 9.28
CA ASP A 212 11.05 5.02 8.45
C ASP A 212 10.47 6.22 9.24
N PRO A 213 10.92 7.44 8.94
CA PRO A 213 10.43 8.63 9.63
C PRO A 213 8.96 8.89 9.31
N CYS A 214 8.17 9.14 10.34
CA CYS A 214 6.72 9.33 10.26
C CYS A 214 6.30 10.78 10.53
N LEU A 215 5.09 11.14 10.09
CA LEU A 215 4.38 12.31 10.63
C LEU A 215 3.95 12.02 12.06
N GLY A 216 4.09 12.99 12.95
CA GLY A 216 3.46 12.96 14.26
C GLY A 216 1.94 13.10 14.15
N TRP A 217 1.22 12.68 15.20
CA TRP A 217 -0.23 12.60 15.18
C TRP A 217 -0.92 13.95 14.87
N GLU A 218 -0.50 15.03 15.50
CA GLU A 218 -1.09 16.36 15.27
C GLU A 218 -1.04 16.78 13.79
N LYS A 219 0.07 16.49 13.11
CA LYS A 219 0.24 16.79 11.69
C LYS A 219 -0.57 15.84 10.81
N THR A 220 -0.71 14.60 11.23
CA THR A 220 -1.54 13.61 10.52
C THR A 220 -3.01 13.99 10.59
N ASP A 221 -3.50 14.36 11.78
CA ASP A 221 -4.88 14.83 11.98
C ASP A 221 -5.17 16.05 11.09
N TYR A 222 -4.29 17.04 11.11
CA TYR A 222 -4.40 18.20 10.22
C TYR A 222 -4.42 17.82 8.74
N LEU A 223 -3.54 16.89 8.31
CA LEU A 223 -3.48 16.44 6.93
C LEU A 223 -4.78 15.73 6.50
N ILE A 224 -5.36 14.90 7.37
CA ILE A 224 -6.63 14.20 7.07
C ILE A 224 -7.76 15.21 6.85
N HIS A 225 -7.87 16.23 7.70
CA HIS A 225 -8.86 17.29 7.54
C HIS A 225 -8.65 18.08 6.24
N GLU A 226 -7.42 18.47 5.93
CA GLU A 226 -7.10 19.14 4.65
C GLU A 226 -7.44 18.29 3.42
N ILE A 227 -7.24 16.97 3.48
CA ILE A 227 -7.65 16.06 2.40
C ILE A 227 -9.18 16.07 2.28
N ALA A 228 -9.90 15.93 3.39
CA ALA A 228 -11.37 15.89 3.41
C ALA A 228 -12.01 17.16 2.84
N GLU A 229 -11.41 18.33 3.08
CA GLU A 229 -11.89 19.62 2.54
C GLU A 229 -11.64 19.76 1.03
N ARG A 230 -10.76 18.94 0.45
CA ARG A 230 -10.35 19.02 -0.95
C ARG A 230 -11.00 17.98 -1.88
N ILE A 231 -11.65 16.98 -1.31
CA ILE A 231 -12.41 15.96 -2.05
C ILE A 231 -13.82 16.48 -2.34
#